data_bc6f3c7e1bd8d7f173a93cc070ba5b10
#
_entry.id   bc6f3c7e1bd8d7f173a93cc070ba5b10
#
_cell.length_a   1.000
_cell.length_b   1.000
_cell.length_c   1.000
_cell.angle_alpha   90.00
_cell.angle_beta   90.00
_cell.angle_gamma   90.00
#
_symmetry.space_group_name_H-M   'P 1'
#
loop_
_entity.id
_entity.type
_entity.pdbx_description
1 polymer ?
#
loop_
_entity_poly.entity_id
_entity_poly.type
_entity_poly.pdbx_seq_one_letter_code
_entity_poly.pdbx_strand_id
1 'polypeptide(L)'
;MADRLTGKIAVVTGAANGIGKGCAGMFAAQGARVIGVDREDCDLTDEAATNALFARIGKEHGRIDILLNAAAFALFDWIEELSYEDWKTTLTGELDIVFLATRAAWPHLKASGAASVINFASANARHALEGSAALAHCAGKGGVQAMTRQLAMEGAPHGIRANTIAPGFILTEATRRHMEAEPALREQVLAKNMLKLLGEPQDVAHCATWLASDEARYVTGADIAVDAGATAW
;
A
#
# COMPACT_ATOMS: atom_id res chain seq x y z
N MET A 1 8.70 1.51 22.15
CA MET A 1 8.32 0.09 22.25
C MET A 1 8.92 -0.61 21.06
N ALA A 2 9.94 -1.41 21.28
CA ALA A 2 10.54 -2.29 20.27
C ALA A 2 9.82 -3.64 20.30
N ASP A 3 10.00 -4.44 19.26
CA ASP A 3 9.55 -5.85 19.21
C ASP A 3 8.05 -6.14 19.02
N ARG A 4 7.29 -5.17 18.49
CA ARG A 4 5.83 -5.35 18.21
C ARG A 4 5.54 -6.42 17.15
N LEU A 5 6.53 -6.74 16.30
CA LEU A 5 6.44 -7.68 15.18
C LEU A 5 7.39 -8.88 15.33
N THR A 6 7.90 -9.12 16.53
CA THR A 6 8.86 -10.21 16.79
C THR A 6 8.31 -11.56 16.32
N GLY A 7 9.12 -12.28 15.53
CA GLY A 7 8.80 -13.60 14.99
C GLY A 7 7.80 -13.63 13.83
N LYS A 8 7.29 -12.45 13.38
CA LYS A 8 6.43 -12.35 12.21
C LYS A 8 7.25 -12.37 10.92
N ILE A 9 6.73 -13.05 9.91
CA ILE A 9 7.25 -13.08 8.54
C ILE A 9 6.47 -12.02 7.74
N ALA A 10 7.15 -10.98 7.28
CA ALA A 10 6.54 -9.87 6.54
C ALA A 10 7.03 -9.84 5.09
N VAL A 11 6.11 -9.86 4.14
CA VAL A 11 6.39 -9.59 2.73
C VAL A 11 5.95 -8.16 2.44
N VAL A 12 6.87 -7.36 1.89
CA VAL A 12 6.64 -5.96 1.51
C VAL A 12 6.93 -5.80 0.04
N THR A 13 5.92 -5.54 -0.78
CA THR A 13 6.12 -5.20 -2.20
C THR A 13 6.43 -3.71 -2.35
N GLY A 14 7.21 -3.32 -3.36
CA GLY A 14 7.68 -1.93 -3.52
C GLY A 14 8.65 -1.50 -2.42
N ALA A 15 9.48 -2.43 -1.93
CA ALA A 15 10.33 -2.22 -0.75
C ALA A 15 11.59 -1.38 -1.01
N ALA A 16 11.97 -1.13 -2.26
CA ALA A 16 13.22 -0.42 -2.57
C ALA A 16 13.13 1.09 -2.29
N ASN A 17 11.95 1.69 -2.39
CA ASN A 17 11.77 3.14 -2.35
C ASN A 17 10.54 3.59 -1.54
N GLY A 18 10.50 4.90 -1.24
CA GLY A 18 9.33 5.61 -0.73
C GLY A 18 8.70 4.99 0.52
N ILE A 19 7.38 4.85 0.48
CA ILE A 19 6.57 4.35 1.60
C ILE A 19 6.90 2.88 1.89
N GLY A 20 7.04 2.02 0.86
CA GLY A 20 7.36 0.61 1.03
C GLY A 20 8.70 0.41 1.74
N LYS A 21 9.74 1.17 1.36
CA LYS A 21 11.04 1.16 2.05
C LYS A 21 10.93 1.60 3.50
N GLY A 22 10.15 2.66 3.76
CA GLY A 22 9.91 3.13 5.13
C GLY A 22 9.23 2.07 6.00
N CYS A 23 8.22 1.39 5.45
CA CYS A 23 7.51 0.30 6.13
C CYS A 23 8.40 -0.91 6.35
N ALA A 24 9.17 -1.35 5.35
CA ALA A 24 10.10 -2.47 5.46
C ALA A 24 11.15 -2.24 6.55
N GLY A 25 11.76 -1.05 6.57
CA GLY A 25 12.71 -0.66 7.62
C GLY A 25 12.09 -0.63 9.02
N MET A 26 10.88 -0.08 9.14
CA MET A 26 10.16 -0.03 10.42
C MET A 26 9.78 -1.44 10.90
N PHE A 27 9.27 -2.31 10.02
CA PHE A 27 8.93 -3.69 10.38
C PHE A 27 10.14 -4.46 10.87
N ALA A 28 11.30 -4.31 10.19
CA ALA A 28 12.56 -4.92 10.63
C ALA A 28 12.98 -4.39 12.00
N ALA A 29 12.90 -3.06 12.22
CA ALA A 29 13.22 -2.43 13.51
C ALA A 29 12.27 -2.87 14.65
N GLN A 30 11.09 -3.39 14.31
CA GLN A 30 10.11 -3.95 15.25
C GLN A 30 10.19 -5.48 15.36
N GLY A 31 11.26 -6.11 14.87
CA GLY A 31 11.56 -7.54 15.07
C GLY A 31 10.95 -8.49 14.04
N ALA A 32 10.34 -7.99 12.94
CA ALA A 32 9.88 -8.84 11.86
C ALA A 32 11.03 -9.32 10.98
N ARG A 33 10.92 -10.54 10.45
CA ARG A 33 11.71 -10.99 9.30
C ARG A 33 11.06 -10.44 8.04
N VAL A 34 11.68 -9.44 7.42
CA VAL A 34 11.15 -8.77 6.23
C VAL A 34 11.73 -9.37 4.97
N ILE A 35 10.85 -9.74 4.03
CA ILE A 35 11.16 -10.09 2.66
C ILE A 35 10.68 -8.93 1.79
N GLY A 36 11.61 -8.08 1.37
CA GLY A 36 11.35 -7.02 0.41
C GLY A 36 11.24 -7.59 -1.00
N VAL A 37 10.29 -7.10 -1.77
CA VAL A 37 10.09 -7.45 -3.19
C VAL A 37 9.97 -6.16 -3.98
N ASP A 38 10.78 -6.02 -5.01
CA ASP A 38 10.69 -4.90 -5.94
C ASP A 38 10.75 -5.40 -7.39
N ARG A 39 10.67 -4.50 -8.36
CA ARG A 39 10.60 -4.84 -9.78
C ARG A 39 11.80 -5.67 -10.26
N GLU A 40 12.98 -5.46 -9.68
CA GLU A 40 14.18 -6.24 -9.97
C GLU A 40 14.08 -7.69 -9.49
N ASP A 41 13.29 -7.95 -8.45
CA ASP A 41 13.08 -9.29 -7.89
C ASP A 41 11.96 -10.05 -8.62
N CYS A 42 10.89 -9.34 -9.00
CA CYS A 42 9.71 -9.90 -9.66
C CYS A 42 8.87 -8.80 -10.31
N ASP A 43 8.51 -8.98 -11.57
CA ASP A 43 7.44 -8.20 -12.19
C ASP A 43 6.09 -8.72 -11.70
N LEU A 44 5.46 -7.97 -10.79
CA LEU A 44 4.18 -8.34 -10.20
C LEU A 44 2.99 -8.25 -11.19
N THR A 45 3.20 -7.74 -12.40
CA THR A 45 2.20 -7.77 -13.48
C THR A 45 2.17 -9.13 -14.18
N ASP A 46 3.22 -9.93 -14.05
CA ASP A 46 3.28 -11.31 -14.52
C ASP A 46 2.73 -12.26 -13.45
N GLU A 47 1.56 -12.82 -13.72
CA GLU A 47 0.89 -13.75 -12.83
C GLU A 47 1.73 -14.99 -12.50
N ALA A 48 2.41 -15.57 -13.50
CA ALA A 48 3.21 -16.79 -13.30
C ALA A 48 4.44 -16.50 -12.43
N ALA A 49 5.14 -15.39 -12.69
CA ALA A 49 6.27 -14.94 -11.89
C ALA A 49 5.85 -14.64 -10.45
N THR A 50 4.73 -13.94 -10.27
CA THR A 50 4.16 -13.63 -8.94
C THR A 50 3.82 -14.90 -8.17
N ASN A 51 3.13 -15.86 -8.79
CA ASN A 51 2.82 -17.15 -8.16
C ASN A 51 4.09 -17.92 -7.76
N ALA A 52 5.10 -17.97 -8.63
CA ALA A 52 6.37 -18.65 -8.34
C ALA A 52 7.13 -17.99 -7.17
N LEU A 53 7.13 -16.65 -7.10
CA LEU A 53 7.74 -15.91 -6.01
C LEU A 53 7.10 -16.28 -4.66
N PHE A 54 5.77 -16.17 -4.54
CA PHE A 54 5.08 -16.45 -3.28
C PHE A 54 5.12 -17.92 -2.89
N ALA A 55 5.11 -18.86 -3.85
CA ALA A 55 5.33 -20.27 -3.59
C ALA A 55 6.73 -20.54 -3.00
N ARG A 56 7.77 -19.87 -3.52
CA ARG A 56 9.14 -19.94 -2.97
C ARG A 56 9.21 -19.40 -1.55
N ILE A 57 8.63 -18.20 -1.31
CA ILE A 57 8.57 -17.60 0.04
C ILE A 57 7.85 -18.56 1.02
N GLY A 58 6.69 -19.07 0.62
CA GLY A 58 5.92 -19.99 1.46
C GLY A 58 6.67 -21.30 1.76
N LYS A 59 7.41 -21.84 0.77
CA LYS A 59 8.25 -23.02 0.98
C LYS A 59 9.40 -22.76 1.95
N GLU A 60 10.02 -21.57 1.88
CA GLU A 60 11.16 -21.22 2.73
C GLU A 60 10.75 -20.92 4.17
N HIS A 61 9.59 -20.25 4.36
CA HIS A 61 9.20 -19.73 5.66
C HIS A 61 7.99 -20.43 6.28
N GLY A 62 7.28 -21.26 5.53
CA GLY A 62 6.09 -22.00 5.99
C GLY A 62 4.80 -21.16 6.05
N ARG A 63 4.89 -19.85 6.25
CA ARG A 63 3.76 -18.93 6.37
C ARG A 63 4.14 -17.50 5.99
N ILE A 64 3.14 -16.65 5.85
CA ILE A 64 3.27 -15.18 5.77
C ILE A 64 2.34 -14.58 6.81
N ASP A 65 2.88 -13.81 7.75
CA ASP A 65 2.11 -13.16 8.81
C ASP A 65 1.66 -11.76 8.42
N ILE A 66 2.44 -11.08 7.57
CA ILE A 66 2.16 -9.73 7.11
C ILE A 66 2.39 -9.67 5.60
N LEU A 67 1.38 -9.21 4.85
CA LEU A 67 1.53 -8.79 3.46
C LEU A 67 1.24 -7.31 3.37
N LEU A 68 2.24 -6.52 2.97
CA LEU A 68 2.08 -5.09 2.70
C LEU A 68 2.29 -4.84 1.20
N ASN A 69 1.22 -4.44 0.52
CA ASN A 69 1.22 -4.14 -0.91
C ASN A 69 1.50 -2.65 -1.14
N ALA A 70 2.79 -2.29 -1.30
CA ALA A 70 3.21 -0.92 -1.56
C ALA A 70 3.80 -0.70 -2.97
N ALA A 71 3.98 -1.77 -3.76
CA ALA A 71 4.32 -1.62 -5.16
C ALA A 71 3.17 -0.94 -5.91
N ALA A 72 3.49 0.08 -6.68
CA ALA A 72 2.54 0.77 -7.55
C ALA A 72 3.27 1.58 -8.63
N PHE A 73 2.62 1.75 -9.78
CA PHE A 73 2.96 2.74 -10.80
C PHE A 73 1.68 3.25 -11.45
N ALA A 74 1.67 4.53 -11.84
CA ALA A 74 0.51 5.18 -12.44
C ALA A 74 0.95 6.22 -13.47
N LEU A 75 0.11 6.44 -14.46
CA LEU A 75 0.18 7.53 -15.42
C LEU A 75 -0.94 8.52 -15.11
N PHE A 76 -0.64 9.80 -15.28
CA PHE A 76 -1.53 10.89 -14.89
C PHE A 76 -1.84 11.76 -16.11
N ASP A 77 -3.10 11.79 -16.49
CA ASP A 77 -3.60 12.62 -17.58
C ASP A 77 -5.03 13.08 -17.32
N TRP A 78 -5.40 14.24 -17.93
CA TRP A 78 -6.77 14.70 -17.94
C TRP A 78 -7.65 13.79 -18.79
N ILE A 79 -8.96 13.75 -18.50
CA ILE A 79 -9.89 12.82 -19.17
C ILE A 79 -9.86 12.95 -20.70
N GLU A 80 -9.58 14.11 -21.25
CA GLU A 80 -9.54 14.35 -22.70
C GLU A 80 -8.28 13.80 -23.35
N GLU A 81 -7.16 13.74 -22.62
CA GLU A 81 -5.86 13.24 -23.08
C GLU A 81 -5.59 11.77 -22.66
N LEU A 82 -6.27 11.29 -21.63
CA LEU A 82 -6.03 9.96 -21.07
C LEU A 82 -6.37 8.86 -22.09
N SER A 83 -5.36 8.21 -22.63
CA SER A 83 -5.57 7.07 -23.53
C SER A 83 -6.15 5.86 -22.81
N TYR A 84 -6.86 4.98 -23.53
CA TYR A 84 -7.34 3.72 -22.94
C TYR A 84 -6.20 2.79 -22.54
N GLU A 85 -5.05 2.89 -23.19
CA GLU A 85 -3.85 2.12 -22.84
C GLU A 85 -3.24 2.62 -21.52
N ASP A 86 -3.12 3.92 -21.32
CA ASP A 86 -2.62 4.52 -20.08
C ASP A 86 -3.57 4.27 -18.90
N TRP A 87 -4.87 4.31 -19.17
CA TRP A 87 -5.89 3.88 -18.22
C TRP A 87 -5.65 2.44 -17.76
N LYS A 88 -5.51 1.47 -18.68
CA LYS A 88 -5.24 0.06 -18.35
C LYS A 88 -3.91 -0.11 -17.63
N THR A 89 -2.88 0.57 -18.11
CA THR A 89 -1.54 0.55 -17.51
C THR A 89 -1.60 0.98 -16.05
N THR A 90 -2.32 2.05 -15.74
CA THR A 90 -2.50 2.52 -14.37
C THR A 90 -3.30 1.53 -13.52
N LEU A 91 -4.41 0.98 -14.05
CA LEU A 91 -5.17 -0.03 -13.30
C LEU A 91 -4.34 -1.29 -13.03
N THR A 92 -3.57 -1.74 -14.00
CA THR A 92 -2.64 -2.87 -13.81
C THR A 92 -1.60 -2.54 -12.74
N GLY A 93 -1.01 -1.34 -12.78
CA GLY A 93 0.02 -0.89 -11.83
C GLY A 93 -0.48 -0.59 -10.42
N GLU A 94 -1.77 -0.41 -10.20
CA GLU A 94 -2.30 -0.04 -8.89
C GLU A 94 -3.33 -1.01 -8.31
N LEU A 95 -4.03 -1.76 -9.15
CA LEU A 95 -5.10 -2.66 -8.72
C LEU A 95 -4.76 -4.13 -9.00
N ASP A 96 -4.40 -4.48 -10.26
CA ASP A 96 -4.17 -5.88 -10.63
C ASP A 96 -2.99 -6.48 -9.87
N ILE A 97 -1.86 -5.74 -9.73
CA ILE A 97 -0.70 -6.23 -8.96
C ILE A 97 -1.03 -6.50 -7.49
N VAL A 98 -1.93 -5.72 -6.88
CA VAL A 98 -2.38 -5.95 -5.49
C VAL A 98 -3.23 -7.22 -5.42
N PHE A 99 -4.11 -7.44 -6.39
CA PHE A 99 -4.89 -8.68 -6.51
C PHE A 99 -3.97 -9.89 -6.72
N LEU A 100 -3.05 -9.84 -7.69
CA LEU A 100 -2.16 -10.96 -8.01
C LEU A 100 -1.28 -11.34 -6.82
N ALA A 101 -0.63 -10.37 -6.18
CA ALA A 101 0.22 -10.60 -5.00
C ALA A 101 -0.59 -11.16 -3.83
N THR A 102 -1.77 -10.60 -3.54
CA THR A 102 -2.63 -11.05 -2.45
C THR A 102 -3.13 -12.48 -2.69
N ARG A 103 -3.57 -12.80 -3.92
CA ARG A 103 -4.03 -14.12 -4.29
C ARG A 103 -2.90 -15.16 -4.17
N ALA A 104 -1.71 -14.84 -4.67
CA ALA A 104 -0.55 -15.73 -4.58
C ALA A 104 -0.10 -15.95 -3.12
N ALA A 105 -0.19 -14.93 -2.26
CA ALA A 105 0.12 -15.02 -0.84
C ALA A 105 -0.94 -15.78 -0.01
N TRP A 106 -2.17 -15.87 -0.51
CA TRP A 106 -3.35 -16.29 0.28
C TRP A 106 -3.19 -17.63 1.01
N PRO A 107 -2.67 -18.71 0.39
CA PRO A 107 -2.44 -19.97 1.09
C PRO A 107 -1.48 -19.83 2.29
N HIS A 108 -0.49 -18.96 2.15
CA HIS A 108 0.54 -18.75 3.17
C HIS A 108 0.06 -17.79 4.28
N LEU A 109 -0.82 -16.85 3.96
CA LEU A 109 -1.54 -16.02 4.94
C LEU A 109 -2.47 -16.90 5.80
N LYS A 110 -3.19 -17.83 5.16
CA LYS A 110 -4.02 -18.82 5.89
C LYS A 110 -3.19 -19.69 6.83
N ALA A 111 -1.97 -20.08 6.42
CA ALA A 111 -1.06 -20.88 7.24
C ALA A 111 -0.56 -20.13 8.49
N SER A 112 -0.62 -18.81 8.53
CA SER A 112 -0.32 -18.00 9.72
C SER A 112 -1.38 -18.16 10.82
N GLY A 113 -2.65 -18.23 10.46
CA GLY A 113 -3.79 -18.20 11.40
C GLY A 113 -4.04 -16.86 12.10
N ALA A 114 -3.17 -15.87 11.92
CA ALA A 114 -3.27 -14.52 12.50
C ALA A 114 -2.60 -13.46 11.61
N ALA A 115 -2.87 -13.51 10.29
CA ALA A 115 -2.21 -12.65 9.32
C ALA A 115 -2.85 -11.25 9.20
N SER A 116 -2.04 -10.28 8.71
CA SER A 116 -2.47 -8.93 8.38
C SER A 116 -2.11 -8.60 6.94
N VAL A 117 -3.12 -8.27 6.13
CA VAL A 117 -2.95 -7.69 4.78
C VAL A 117 -3.14 -6.19 4.90
N ILE A 118 -2.17 -5.43 4.39
CA ILE A 118 -2.17 -3.96 4.41
C ILE A 118 -2.00 -3.49 2.98
N ASN A 119 -3.02 -2.83 2.45
CA ASN A 119 -3.03 -2.28 1.11
C ASN A 119 -2.97 -0.75 1.16
N PHE A 120 -2.45 -0.13 0.12
CA PHE A 120 -2.48 1.32 0.00
C PHE A 120 -3.60 1.77 -0.94
N ALA A 121 -4.60 2.43 -0.36
CA ALA A 121 -5.50 3.33 -1.07
C ALA A 121 -4.78 4.68 -1.30
N SER A 122 -5.50 5.76 -1.33
CA SER A 122 -5.00 7.14 -1.45
C SER A 122 -6.05 8.09 -0.88
N ALA A 123 -5.63 9.28 -0.49
CA ALA A 123 -6.55 10.40 -0.29
C ALA A 123 -7.45 10.60 -1.53
N ASN A 124 -6.90 10.38 -2.73
CA ASN A 124 -7.63 10.49 -4.00
C ASN A 124 -8.70 9.41 -4.23
N ALA A 125 -8.73 8.34 -3.44
CA ALA A 125 -9.84 7.38 -3.42
C ALA A 125 -11.08 7.93 -2.69
N ARG A 126 -10.93 9.02 -1.92
CA ARG A 126 -11.97 9.62 -1.08
C ARG A 126 -12.46 10.97 -1.61
N HIS A 127 -11.57 11.74 -2.24
CA HIS A 127 -11.91 13.05 -2.81
C HIS A 127 -11.11 13.32 -4.09
N ALA A 128 -11.61 14.23 -4.91
CA ALA A 128 -10.85 14.80 -6.02
C ALA A 128 -9.97 15.94 -5.53
N LEU A 129 -8.77 16.06 -6.09
CA LEU A 129 -7.88 17.18 -5.86
C LEU A 129 -7.90 18.11 -7.08
N GLU A 130 -8.25 19.38 -6.86
CA GLU A 130 -8.20 20.41 -7.89
C GLU A 130 -6.77 20.53 -8.45
N GLY A 131 -6.64 20.61 -9.77
CA GLY A 131 -5.34 20.69 -10.44
C GLY A 131 -4.62 19.33 -10.60
N SER A 132 -5.24 18.20 -10.19
CA SER A 132 -4.64 16.87 -10.30
C SER A 132 -5.33 16.04 -11.39
N ALA A 133 -4.57 15.67 -12.43
CA ALA A 133 -5.03 14.81 -13.53
C ALA A 133 -4.99 13.33 -13.13
N ALA A 134 -5.76 12.92 -12.12
CA ALA A 134 -5.60 11.64 -11.41
C ALA A 134 -6.77 10.66 -11.62
N LEU A 135 -7.51 10.72 -12.74
CA LEU A 135 -8.72 9.93 -12.93
C LEU A 135 -8.47 8.41 -12.78
N ALA A 136 -7.49 7.87 -13.49
CA ALA A 136 -7.16 6.43 -13.45
C ALA A 136 -6.64 6.02 -12.06
N HIS A 137 -5.80 6.86 -11.44
CA HIS A 137 -5.32 6.67 -10.06
C HIS A 137 -6.48 6.63 -9.05
N CYS A 138 -7.43 7.56 -9.13
CA CYS A 138 -8.63 7.55 -8.28
C CYS A 138 -9.41 6.23 -8.42
N ALA A 139 -9.58 5.74 -9.64
CA ALA A 139 -10.28 4.49 -9.91
C ALA A 139 -9.51 3.28 -9.35
N GLY A 140 -8.20 3.20 -9.61
CA GLY A 140 -7.34 2.12 -9.10
C GLY A 140 -7.35 2.06 -7.58
N LYS A 141 -7.10 3.19 -6.91
CA LYS A 141 -7.06 3.27 -5.43
C LYS A 141 -8.43 3.10 -4.79
N GLY A 142 -9.50 3.56 -5.43
CA GLY A 142 -10.88 3.25 -5.02
C GLY A 142 -11.19 1.76 -5.14
N GLY A 143 -10.71 1.10 -6.20
CA GLY A 143 -10.79 -0.35 -6.39
C GLY A 143 -10.06 -1.12 -5.30
N VAL A 144 -8.84 -0.73 -4.95
CA VAL A 144 -8.07 -1.33 -3.83
C VAL A 144 -8.84 -1.20 -2.51
N GLN A 145 -9.43 -0.04 -2.23
CA GLN A 145 -10.23 0.18 -1.02
C GLN A 145 -11.46 -0.76 -0.99
N ALA A 146 -12.17 -0.89 -2.10
CA ALA A 146 -13.33 -1.78 -2.21
C ALA A 146 -12.93 -3.25 -2.08
N MET A 147 -11.88 -3.68 -2.79
CA MET A 147 -11.34 -5.03 -2.74
C MET A 147 -10.89 -5.42 -1.32
N THR A 148 -10.28 -4.50 -0.58
CA THR A 148 -9.79 -4.77 0.77
C THR A 148 -10.91 -5.11 1.75
N ARG A 149 -12.09 -4.49 1.61
CA ARG A 149 -13.27 -4.86 2.42
C ARG A 149 -13.72 -6.29 2.13
N GLN A 150 -13.70 -6.71 0.87
CA GLN A 150 -14.02 -8.09 0.50
C GLN A 150 -12.96 -9.07 1.03
N LEU A 151 -11.67 -8.74 0.91
CA LEU A 151 -10.58 -9.54 1.49
C LEU A 151 -10.71 -9.70 3.01
N ALA A 152 -11.17 -8.67 3.71
CA ALA A 152 -11.42 -8.73 5.16
C ALA A 152 -12.51 -9.76 5.50
N MET A 153 -13.60 -9.79 4.73
CA MET A 153 -14.69 -10.75 4.91
C MET A 153 -14.23 -12.18 4.59
N GLU A 154 -13.54 -12.39 3.46
CA GLU A 154 -13.04 -13.71 3.07
C GLU A 154 -11.93 -14.23 3.98
N GLY A 155 -11.12 -13.33 4.52
CA GLY A 155 -10.01 -13.64 5.41
C GLY A 155 -10.41 -13.98 6.85
N ALA A 156 -11.54 -13.44 7.32
CA ALA A 156 -11.98 -13.55 8.70
C ALA A 156 -12.07 -15.01 9.23
N PRO A 157 -12.62 -15.99 8.47
CA PRO A 157 -12.65 -17.39 8.93
C PRO A 157 -11.25 -18.02 9.12
N HIS A 158 -10.22 -17.39 8.59
CA HIS A 158 -8.83 -17.85 8.63
C HIS A 158 -7.93 -17.01 9.55
N GLY A 159 -8.51 -16.09 10.33
CA GLY A 159 -7.77 -15.18 11.17
C GLY A 159 -6.99 -14.10 10.38
N ILE A 160 -7.32 -13.87 9.13
CA ILE A 160 -6.68 -12.84 8.29
C ILE A 160 -7.46 -11.53 8.43
N ARG A 161 -6.78 -10.47 8.82
CA ARG A 161 -7.30 -9.09 8.77
C ARG A 161 -6.83 -8.42 7.48
N ALA A 162 -7.64 -7.58 6.88
CA ALA A 162 -7.26 -6.78 5.72
C ALA A 162 -7.73 -5.33 5.91
N ASN A 163 -6.82 -4.37 5.75
CA ASN A 163 -7.10 -2.95 5.91
C ASN A 163 -6.38 -2.15 4.83
N THR A 164 -6.89 -0.95 4.54
CA THR A 164 -6.18 0.04 3.74
C THR A 164 -5.63 1.16 4.61
N ILE A 165 -4.51 1.70 4.18
CA ILE A 165 -4.04 3.03 4.56
C ILE A 165 -4.27 3.94 3.35
N ALA A 166 -4.82 5.12 3.58
CA ALA A 166 -5.01 6.17 2.58
C ALA A 166 -4.04 7.33 2.88
N PRO A 167 -2.81 7.32 2.33
CA PRO A 167 -1.88 8.41 2.54
C PRO A 167 -2.34 9.68 1.85
N GLY A 168 -2.05 10.83 2.45
CA GLY A 168 -2.04 12.11 1.77
C GLY A 168 -0.76 12.28 0.93
N PHE A 169 -0.30 13.52 0.79
CA PHE A 169 0.93 13.80 0.07
C PHE A 169 2.16 13.48 0.94
N ILE A 170 2.88 12.42 0.56
CA ILE A 170 4.06 11.92 1.28
C ILE A 170 5.33 12.27 0.51
N LEU A 171 6.30 12.85 1.21
CA LEU A 171 7.60 13.23 0.66
C LEU A 171 8.48 12.02 0.38
N THR A 172 8.31 11.42 -0.78
CA THR A 172 9.19 10.40 -1.36
C THR A 172 10.16 11.06 -2.35
N GLU A 173 11.13 10.33 -2.87
CA GLU A 173 12.00 10.84 -3.93
C GLU A 173 11.20 11.25 -5.18
N ALA A 174 10.20 10.45 -5.57
CA ALA A 174 9.35 10.76 -6.73
C ALA A 174 8.51 12.03 -6.52
N THR A 175 7.88 12.19 -5.35
CA THR A 175 7.05 13.36 -5.05
C THR A 175 7.87 14.62 -4.80
N ARG A 176 9.13 14.50 -4.32
CA ARG A 176 10.07 15.63 -4.23
C ARG A 176 10.42 16.16 -5.62
N ARG A 177 10.76 15.27 -6.57
CA ARG A 177 11.01 15.67 -7.96
C ARG A 177 9.80 16.35 -8.60
N HIS A 178 8.60 15.83 -8.33
CA HIS A 178 7.36 16.44 -8.83
C HIS A 178 7.15 17.85 -8.24
N MET A 179 7.39 18.01 -6.94
CA MET A 179 7.27 19.32 -6.27
C MET A 179 8.34 20.33 -6.73
N GLU A 180 9.54 19.86 -7.12
CA GLU A 180 10.59 20.70 -7.72
C GLU A 180 10.18 21.17 -9.13
N ALA A 181 9.48 20.33 -9.91
CA ALA A 181 8.95 20.67 -11.22
C ALA A 181 7.75 21.61 -11.16
N GLU A 182 6.94 21.54 -10.10
CA GLU A 182 5.72 22.32 -9.88
C GLU A 182 5.76 23.02 -8.51
N PRO A 183 6.42 24.17 -8.39
CA PRO A 183 6.57 24.88 -7.10
C PRO A 183 5.25 25.25 -6.40
N ALA A 184 4.17 25.48 -7.15
CA ALA A 184 2.85 25.78 -6.61
C ALA A 184 2.21 24.57 -5.89
N LEU A 185 2.60 23.35 -6.23
CA LEU A 185 2.05 22.12 -5.66
C LEU A 185 2.18 22.07 -4.13
N ARG A 186 3.31 22.55 -3.60
CA ARG A 186 3.54 22.57 -2.15
C ARG A 186 2.50 23.43 -1.43
N GLU A 187 2.20 24.59 -1.94
CA GLU A 187 1.21 25.52 -1.36
C GLU A 187 -0.20 24.93 -1.47
N GLN A 188 -0.55 24.35 -2.62
CA GLN A 188 -1.83 23.68 -2.85
C GLN A 188 -2.06 22.53 -1.86
N VAL A 189 -1.06 21.65 -1.66
CA VAL A 189 -1.14 20.54 -0.71
C VAL A 189 -1.30 21.09 0.71
N LEU A 190 -0.49 22.05 1.13
CA LEU A 190 -0.58 22.63 2.47
C LEU A 190 -1.89 23.38 2.70
N ALA A 191 -2.49 23.96 1.67
CA ALA A 191 -3.81 24.59 1.77
C ALA A 191 -4.91 23.56 2.16
N LYS A 192 -4.83 22.35 1.60
CA LYS A 192 -5.76 21.25 1.87
C LYS A 192 -5.53 20.58 3.23
N ASN A 193 -4.31 20.50 3.71
CA ASN A 193 -4.00 19.84 4.98
C ASN A 193 -4.49 20.70 6.17
N MET A 194 -5.22 20.10 7.10
CA MET A 194 -5.56 20.76 8.38
C MET A 194 -4.28 21.05 9.19
N LEU A 195 -3.44 20.03 9.35
CA LEU A 195 -2.09 20.19 9.88
C LEU A 195 -1.20 20.69 8.74
N LYS A 196 -0.71 21.90 8.81
CA LYS A 196 0.06 22.56 7.73
C LYS A 196 1.46 21.98 7.57
N LEU A 197 1.53 20.64 7.35
CA LEU A 197 2.76 19.88 7.16
C LEU A 197 2.61 18.87 6.01
N LEU A 198 3.73 18.42 5.46
CA LEU A 198 3.79 17.34 4.48
C LEU A 198 4.13 16.04 5.21
N GLY A 199 3.56 14.92 4.76
CA GLY A 199 3.85 13.62 5.34
C GLY A 199 5.23 13.08 4.93
N GLU A 200 5.80 12.25 5.79
CA GLU A 200 7.02 11.48 5.53
C GLU A 200 6.68 9.98 5.47
N PRO A 201 7.48 9.13 4.81
CA PRO A 201 7.26 7.67 4.78
C PRO A 201 7.09 7.06 6.17
N GLN A 202 7.76 7.62 7.19
CA GLN A 202 7.68 7.18 8.59
C GLN A 202 6.30 7.37 9.19
N ASP A 203 5.55 8.42 8.82
CA ASP A 203 4.18 8.66 9.32
C ASP A 203 3.26 7.51 8.90
N VAL A 204 3.42 7.06 7.65
CA VAL A 204 2.69 5.92 7.10
C VAL A 204 3.18 4.60 7.71
N ALA A 205 4.49 4.44 7.90
CA ALA A 205 5.09 3.24 8.47
C ALA A 205 4.66 2.99 9.93
N HIS A 206 4.43 4.02 10.72
CA HIS A 206 3.87 3.89 12.07
C HIS A 206 2.46 3.29 12.05
N CYS A 207 1.59 3.78 11.16
CA CYS A 207 0.25 3.23 10.97
C CYS A 207 0.30 1.78 10.48
N ALA A 208 1.15 1.49 9.47
CA ALA A 208 1.34 0.15 8.93
C ALA A 208 1.84 -0.83 10.01
N THR A 209 2.78 -0.40 10.86
CA THR A 209 3.31 -1.21 11.96
C THR A 209 2.22 -1.55 12.98
N TRP A 210 1.38 -0.59 13.34
CA TRP A 210 0.24 -0.84 14.21
C TRP A 210 -0.73 -1.84 13.58
N LEU A 211 -1.13 -1.67 12.32
CA LEU A 211 -2.01 -2.60 11.62
C LEU A 211 -1.41 -4.02 11.48
N ALA A 212 -0.07 -4.13 11.36
CA ALA A 212 0.65 -5.40 11.29
C ALA A 212 0.72 -6.11 12.64
N SER A 213 0.62 -5.37 13.76
CA SER A 213 0.76 -5.90 15.11
C SER A 213 -0.54 -6.49 15.67
N ASP A 214 -0.42 -7.22 16.78
CA ASP A 214 -1.56 -7.79 17.48
C ASP A 214 -2.40 -6.72 18.23
N GLU A 215 -1.88 -5.49 18.37
CA GLU A 215 -2.62 -4.36 18.92
C GLU A 215 -3.83 -3.98 18.05
N ALA A 216 -3.75 -4.25 16.73
CA ALA A 216 -4.83 -4.01 15.78
C ALA A 216 -5.75 -5.25 15.58
N ARG A 217 -5.76 -6.21 16.50
CA ARG A 217 -6.52 -7.48 16.37
C ARG A 217 -8.02 -7.31 16.15
N TYR A 218 -8.59 -6.16 16.51
CA TYR A 218 -10.01 -5.85 16.36
C TYR A 218 -10.30 -4.91 15.17
N VAL A 219 -9.32 -4.71 14.28
CA VAL A 219 -9.41 -3.81 13.11
C VAL A 219 -9.26 -4.61 11.83
N THR A 220 -10.35 -4.69 11.04
CA THR A 220 -10.38 -5.30 9.71
C THR A 220 -11.43 -4.60 8.84
N GLY A 221 -11.20 -4.53 7.52
CA GLY A 221 -12.07 -3.83 6.57
C GLY A 221 -12.02 -2.29 6.68
N ALA A 222 -11.13 -1.75 7.50
CA ALA A 222 -10.99 -0.31 7.71
C ALA A 222 -10.17 0.34 6.60
N ASP A 223 -10.45 1.63 6.37
CA ASP A 223 -9.64 2.52 5.53
C ASP A 223 -9.17 3.71 6.39
N ILE A 224 -7.86 3.77 6.66
CA ILE A 224 -7.27 4.69 7.63
C ILE A 224 -6.55 5.82 6.90
N ALA A 225 -7.04 7.05 7.05
CA ALA A 225 -6.38 8.23 6.52
C ALA A 225 -5.10 8.55 7.31
N VAL A 226 -3.99 8.76 6.60
CA VAL A 226 -2.74 9.30 7.10
C VAL A 226 -2.36 10.47 6.20
N ASP A 227 -3.05 11.61 6.36
CA ASP A 227 -3.16 12.66 5.37
C ASP A 227 -3.19 14.08 5.95
N ALA A 228 -2.79 14.26 7.20
CA ALA A 228 -2.84 15.55 7.91
C ALA A 228 -4.24 16.20 7.92
N GLY A 229 -5.31 15.40 7.82
CA GLY A 229 -6.69 15.84 7.79
C GLY A 229 -7.16 16.38 6.43
N ALA A 230 -6.43 16.12 5.35
CA ALA A 230 -6.77 16.62 4.01
C ALA A 230 -8.13 16.12 3.50
N THR A 231 -8.58 14.93 3.91
CA THR A 231 -9.86 14.34 3.49
C THR A 231 -10.99 14.47 4.52
N ALA A 232 -10.79 15.19 5.60
CA ALA A 232 -11.74 15.27 6.70
C ALA A 232 -12.58 16.56 6.75
N TRP A 233 -12.46 17.43 5.76
CA TRP A 233 -13.15 18.72 5.67
C TRP A 233 -13.48 19.13 4.24
#